data_57d52098fc9c35361d87aaabffa16886
#
_entry.id   57d52098fc9c35361d87aaabffa16886
#
_cell.length_a   1.000
_cell.length_b   1.000
_cell.length_c   1.000
_cell.angle_alpha   90.00
_cell.angle_beta   90.00
_cell.angle_gamma   90.00
#
_symmetry.space_group_name_H-M   'P 1'
#
loop_
_entity.id
_entity.type
_entity.pdbx_description
1 polymer ?
#
loop_
_entity_poly.entity_id
_entity_poly.type
_entity_poly.pdbx_seq_one_letter_code
_entity_poly.pdbx_strand_id
1 'polypeptide(L)'
;MTSGGRELLKWLALLFMTGDHTLKILHLGYVPVIAELGRVAFPLFALVFAYNLAQPGADVAKLIKRLFLWGLVATPIAAIAFNRALPLNILLSFALAAVCIRAIEERKWIVLAFCLLPAPYLVDYRWNGLAVVLGAWLFWRNPAGWRWP
;
A
#
# COMPACT_ATOMS: atom_id res chain seq x y z
N MET A 1 1.95 17.96 0.72
CA MET A 1 0.60 17.82 0.07
C MET A 1 -0.44 18.60 0.88
N THR A 2 -1.41 19.23 0.21
CA THR A 2 -2.56 19.86 0.88
C THR A 2 -3.53 18.80 1.41
N SER A 3 -4.35 19.13 2.42
CA SER A 3 -5.36 18.21 2.93
C SER A 3 -6.38 17.79 1.86
N GLY A 4 -6.86 18.75 1.07
CA GLY A 4 -7.78 18.48 -0.04
C GLY A 4 -7.17 17.58 -1.13
N GLY A 5 -5.90 17.77 -1.47
CA GLY A 5 -5.21 16.91 -2.44
C GLY A 5 -5.11 15.46 -1.97
N ARG A 6 -4.86 15.23 -0.68
CA ARG A 6 -4.82 13.87 -0.11
C ARG A 6 -6.20 13.20 -0.15
N GLU A 7 -7.24 13.94 0.18
CA GLU A 7 -8.62 13.42 0.12
C GLU A 7 -9.01 13.07 -1.32
N LEU A 8 -8.72 13.97 -2.27
CA LEU A 8 -8.98 13.71 -3.69
C LEU A 8 -8.29 12.44 -4.18
N LEU A 9 -7.00 12.26 -3.88
CA LEU A 9 -6.25 11.06 -4.29
C LEU A 9 -6.83 9.78 -3.68
N LYS A 10 -7.26 9.81 -2.42
CA LYS A 10 -7.90 8.67 -1.76
C LYS A 10 -9.23 8.31 -2.43
N TRP A 11 -10.06 9.31 -2.73
CA TRP A 11 -11.35 9.07 -3.38
C TRP A 11 -11.18 8.54 -4.81
N LEU A 12 -10.25 9.09 -5.58
CA LEU A 12 -9.92 8.57 -6.92
C LEU A 12 -9.44 7.13 -6.85
N ALA A 13 -8.50 6.83 -5.93
CA ALA A 13 -8.00 5.48 -5.75
C ALA A 13 -9.11 4.50 -5.33
N LEU A 14 -10.00 4.93 -4.44
CA LEU A 14 -11.15 4.12 -4.01
C LEU A 14 -12.09 3.85 -5.19
N LEU A 15 -12.42 4.86 -5.98
CA LEU A 15 -13.28 4.73 -7.15
C LEU A 15 -12.71 3.74 -8.18
N PHE A 16 -11.42 3.88 -8.51
CA PHE A 16 -10.74 3.01 -9.46
C PHE A 16 -10.66 1.56 -8.96
N MET A 17 -10.33 1.38 -7.69
CA MET A 17 -10.29 0.05 -7.07
C MET A 17 -11.67 -0.60 -7.05
N THR A 18 -12.71 0.15 -6.67
CA THR A 18 -14.08 -0.37 -6.62
C THR A 18 -14.56 -0.79 -8.00
N GLY A 19 -14.30 0.01 -9.02
CA GLY A 19 -14.66 -0.32 -10.41
C GLY A 19 -14.01 -1.63 -10.87
N ASP A 20 -12.70 -1.78 -10.68
CA ASP A 20 -11.96 -3.00 -11.05
C ASP A 20 -12.44 -4.24 -10.28
N HIS A 21 -12.68 -4.09 -8.97
CA HIS A 21 -13.16 -5.19 -8.13
C HIS A 21 -14.59 -5.61 -8.50
N THR A 22 -15.46 -4.65 -8.79
CA THR A 22 -16.84 -4.93 -9.24
C THR A 22 -16.84 -5.79 -10.51
N LEU A 23 -16.05 -5.43 -11.51
CA LEU A 23 -15.94 -6.22 -12.74
C LEU A 23 -15.44 -7.65 -12.46
N LYS A 24 -14.43 -7.80 -11.60
CA LYS A 24 -13.84 -9.09 -11.26
C LYS A 24 -14.79 -9.98 -10.45
N ILE A 25 -15.44 -9.44 -9.43
CA ILE A 25 -16.31 -10.19 -8.52
C ILE A 25 -17.63 -10.58 -9.20
N LEU A 26 -18.21 -9.68 -9.98
CA LEU A 26 -19.46 -9.95 -10.68
C LEU A 26 -19.27 -10.62 -12.06
N HIS A 27 -18.05 -10.97 -12.41
CA HIS A 27 -17.73 -11.63 -13.69
C HIS A 27 -18.27 -10.89 -14.92
N LEU A 28 -18.29 -9.54 -14.89
CA LEU A 28 -18.85 -8.69 -15.95
C LEU A 28 -17.96 -8.59 -17.21
N GLY A 29 -16.90 -9.37 -17.27
CA GLY A 29 -15.93 -9.36 -18.36
C GLY A 29 -14.79 -8.38 -18.15
N TYR A 30 -13.86 -8.35 -19.10
CA TYR A 30 -12.68 -7.51 -19.06
C TYR A 30 -12.92 -6.18 -19.77
N VAL A 31 -12.92 -5.09 -19.02
CA VAL A 31 -12.98 -3.72 -19.57
C VAL A 31 -11.60 -3.09 -19.40
N PRO A 32 -10.80 -2.93 -20.49
CA PRO A 32 -9.40 -2.50 -20.41
C PRO A 32 -9.19 -1.21 -19.62
N VAL A 33 -10.01 -0.19 -19.88
CA VAL A 33 -9.88 1.12 -19.21
C VAL A 33 -10.05 1.00 -17.70
N ILE A 34 -11.06 0.27 -17.22
CA ILE A 34 -11.33 0.11 -15.78
C ILE A 34 -10.24 -0.74 -15.13
N ALA A 35 -9.76 -1.78 -15.80
CA ALA A 35 -8.68 -2.61 -15.31
C ALA A 35 -7.36 -1.83 -15.16
N GLU A 36 -7.02 -0.98 -16.13
CA GLU A 36 -5.82 -0.13 -16.04
C GLU A 36 -5.95 0.94 -14.95
N LEU A 37 -7.11 1.59 -14.82
CA LEU A 37 -7.39 2.53 -13.73
C LEU A 37 -7.31 1.83 -12.36
N GLY A 38 -7.79 0.59 -12.25
CA GLY A 38 -7.66 -0.22 -11.04
C GLY A 38 -6.19 -0.45 -10.62
N ARG A 39 -5.28 -0.61 -11.59
CA ARG A 39 -3.83 -0.72 -11.31
C ARG A 39 -3.23 0.58 -10.78
N VAL A 40 -3.75 1.74 -11.21
CA VAL A 40 -3.31 3.05 -10.72
C VAL A 40 -3.76 3.30 -9.28
N ALA A 41 -4.82 2.64 -8.82
CA ALA A 41 -5.33 2.82 -7.45
C ALA A 41 -4.26 2.55 -6.38
N PHE A 42 -3.45 1.48 -6.53
CA PHE A 42 -2.40 1.15 -5.58
C PHE A 42 -1.33 2.26 -5.45
N PRO A 43 -0.69 2.75 -6.52
CA PRO A 43 0.25 3.86 -6.44
C PRO A 43 -0.35 5.11 -5.80
N LEU A 44 -1.61 5.44 -6.05
CA LEU A 44 -2.27 6.59 -5.45
C LEU A 44 -2.40 6.44 -3.92
N PHE A 45 -2.87 5.27 -3.46
CA PHE A 45 -2.90 4.96 -2.03
C PHE A 45 -1.50 4.96 -1.42
N ALA A 46 -0.50 4.38 -2.11
CA ALA A 46 0.88 4.31 -1.66
C ALA A 46 1.49 5.70 -1.47
N LEU A 47 1.24 6.64 -2.40
CA LEU A 47 1.70 8.04 -2.29
C LEU A 47 1.14 8.75 -1.06
N VAL A 48 -0.17 8.64 -0.81
CA VAL A 48 -0.81 9.25 0.36
C VAL A 48 -0.36 8.58 1.64
N PHE A 49 -0.24 7.26 1.64
CA PHE A 49 0.22 6.46 2.76
C PHE A 49 1.65 6.83 3.16
N ALA A 50 2.56 6.84 2.20
CA ALA A 50 3.95 7.21 2.39
C ALA A 50 4.10 8.66 2.88
N TYR A 51 3.31 9.60 2.34
CA TYR A 51 3.26 10.97 2.81
C TYR A 51 2.90 11.05 4.30
N ASN A 52 1.83 10.34 4.71
CA ASN A 52 1.40 10.35 6.09
C ASN A 52 2.45 9.76 7.05
N LEU A 53 3.18 8.71 6.61
CA LEU A 53 4.27 8.11 7.38
C LEU A 53 5.52 9.00 7.46
N ALA A 54 5.73 9.87 6.47
CA ALA A 54 6.86 10.80 6.46
C ALA A 54 6.62 12.04 7.34
N GLN A 55 5.39 12.24 7.86
CA GLN A 55 5.10 13.39 8.71
C GLN A 55 5.71 13.26 10.10
N PRO A 56 6.21 14.38 10.68
CA PRO A 56 6.66 14.40 12.07
C PRO A 56 5.52 13.97 13.02
N GLY A 57 5.83 13.06 13.96
CA GLY A 57 4.84 12.58 14.93
C GLY A 57 3.88 11.50 14.43
N ALA A 58 4.11 10.92 13.25
CA ALA A 58 3.33 9.79 12.77
C ALA A 58 3.50 8.57 13.70
N ASP A 59 2.39 8.09 14.29
CA ASP A 59 2.40 6.88 15.11
C ASP A 59 2.38 5.62 14.23
N VAL A 60 3.56 5.27 13.75
CA VAL A 60 3.76 4.10 12.86
C VAL A 60 3.35 2.80 13.55
N ALA A 61 3.56 2.68 14.88
CA ALA A 61 3.21 1.46 15.62
C ALA A 61 1.70 1.23 15.68
N LYS A 62 0.95 2.28 15.96
CA LYS A 62 -0.52 2.24 15.97
C LYS A 62 -1.07 1.94 14.57
N LEU A 63 -0.46 2.53 13.56
CA LEU A 63 -0.84 2.30 12.16
C LEU A 63 -0.62 0.83 11.76
N ILE A 64 0.56 0.26 12.07
CA ILE A 64 0.85 -1.16 11.81
C ILE A 64 -0.20 -2.06 12.46
N LYS A 65 -0.49 -1.85 13.76
CA LYS A 65 -1.50 -2.64 14.48
C LYS A 65 -2.88 -2.57 13.80
N ARG A 66 -3.31 -1.38 13.38
CA ARG A 66 -4.60 -1.18 12.70
C ARG A 66 -4.63 -1.87 11.34
N LEU A 67 -3.60 -1.70 10.53
CA LEU A 67 -3.51 -2.33 9.21
C LEU A 67 -3.47 -3.85 9.32
N PHE A 68 -2.71 -4.38 10.27
CA PHE A 68 -2.61 -5.81 10.51
C PHE A 68 -3.96 -6.38 10.95
N LEU A 69 -4.63 -5.77 11.93
CA LEU A 69 -5.93 -6.21 12.42
C LEU A 69 -6.98 -6.21 11.29
N TRP A 70 -7.13 -5.09 10.60
CA TRP A 70 -8.09 -4.98 9.50
C TRP A 70 -7.69 -5.84 8.30
N GLY A 71 -6.41 -6.02 8.05
CA GLY A 71 -5.89 -6.93 7.04
C GLY A 71 -6.26 -8.39 7.34
N LEU A 72 -6.16 -8.83 8.60
CA LEU A 72 -6.60 -10.16 8.99
C LEU A 72 -8.11 -10.35 8.81
N VAL A 73 -8.92 -9.35 9.21
CA VAL A 73 -10.39 -9.40 9.03
C VAL A 73 -10.76 -9.40 7.54
N ALA A 74 -10.07 -8.63 6.72
CA ALA A 74 -10.34 -8.55 5.28
C ALA A 74 -9.86 -9.78 4.49
N THR A 75 -8.90 -10.56 5.01
CA THR A 75 -8.32 -11.72 4.31
C THR A 75 -9.36 -12.79 3.95
N PRO A 76 -10.22 -13.29 4.86
CA PRO A 76 -11.22 -14.28 4.50
C PRO A 76 -12.26 -13.75 3.51
N ILE A 77 -12.64 -12.48 3.63
CA ILE A 77 -13.57 -11.82 2.69
C ILE A 77 -12.95 -11.76 1.29
N ALA A 78 -11.70 -11.33 1.20
CA ALA A 78 -10.96 -11.28 -0.06
C ALA A 78 -10.76 -12.69 -0.66
N ALA A 79 -10.44 -13.68 0.18
CA ALA A 79 -10.25 -15.06 -0.26
C ALA A 79 -11.53 -15.63 -0.90
N ILE A 80 -12.69 -15.37 -0.31
CA ILE A 80 -13.99 -15.78 -0.86
C ILE A 80 -14.29 -15.00 -2.14
N ALA A 81 -14.14 -13.66 -2.12
CA ALA A 81 -14.49 -12.81 -3.24
C ALA A 81 -13.66 -13.08 -4.51
N PHE A 82 -12.37 -13.40 -4.34
CA PHE A 82 -11.45 -13.65 -5.46
C PHE A 82 -11.12 -15.14 -5.65
N ASN A 83 -11.76 -16.02 -4.87
CA ASN A 83 -11.53 -17.49 -4.91
C ASN A 83 -10.03 -17.85 -4.82
N ARG A 84 -9.30 -17.17 -3.96
CA ARG A 84 -7.86 -17.39 -3.73
C ARG A 84 -7.43 -16.96 -2.32
N ALA A 85 -6.63 -17.79 -1.65
CA ALA A 85 -6.10 -17.49 -0.33
C ALA A 85 -4.83 -16.62 -0.36
N LEU A 86 -4.06 -16.70 -1.44
CA LEU A 86 -2.82 -15.95 -1.65
C LEU A 86 -2.80 -15.31 -3.04
N PRO A 87 -2.15 -14.15 -3.18
CA PRO A 87 -1.49 -13.33 -2.15
C PRO A 87 -2.49 -12.68 -1.16
N LEU A 88 -2.00 -12.34 0.03
CA LEU A 88 -2.77 -11.64 1.06
C LEU A 88 -3.16 -10.23 0.56
N ASN A 89 -4.20 -9.67 1.18
CA ASN A 89 -4.79 -8.41 0.73
C ASN A 89 -3.86 -7.18 0.85
N ILE A 90 -4.25 -6.10 0.21
CA ILE A 90 -3.50 -4.84 0.11
C ILE A 90 -3.19 -4.20 1.48
N LEU A 91 -4.05 -4.39 2.50
CA LEU A 91 -3.81 -3.82 3.84
C LEU A 91 -2.59 -4.45 4.49
N LEU A 92 -2.37 -5.75 4.28
CA LEU A 92 -1.18 -6.46 4.77
C LEU A 92 0.07 -6.06 3.98
N SER A 93 -0.05 -5.71 2.69
CA SER A 93 1.04 -5.11 1.91
C SER A 93 1.48 -3.76 2.51
N PHE A 94 0.53 -2.89 2.86
CA PHE A 94 0.83 -1.63 3.52
C PHE A 94 1.36 -1.82 4.95
N ALA A 95 0.87 -2.81 5.69
CA ALA A 95 1.41 -3.15 7.00
C ALA A 95 2.88 -3.57 6.91
N LEU A 96 3.21 -4.43 5.94
CA LEU A 96 4.58 -4.86 5.68
C LEU A 96 5.49 -3.67 5.32
N ALA A 97 5.04 -2.77 4.45
CA ALA A 97 5.78 -1.57 4.10
C ALA A 97 6.01 -0.65 5.32
N ALA A 98 5.00 -0.48 6.19
CA ALA A 98 5.15 0.28 7.43
C ALA A 98 6.14 -0.37 8.41
N VAL A 99 6.18 -1.71 8.49
CA VAL A 99 7.19 -2.44 9.28
C VAL A 99 8.59 -2.22 8.72
N CYS A 100 8.76 -2.23 7.38
CA CYS A 100 10.04 -1.91 6.74
C CYS A 100 10.50 -0.49 7.09
N ILE A 101 9.62 0.51 6.98
CA ILE A 101 9.93 1.91 7.32
C ILE A 101 10.38 2.01 8.78
N ARG A 102 9.62 1.41 9.69
CA ARG A 102 9.97 1.39 11.10
C ARG A 102 11.29 0.68 11.37
N ALA A 103 11.56 -0.45 10.71
CA ALA A 103 12.82 -1.18 10.85
C ALA A 103 14.01 -0.34 10.34
N ILE A 104 13.85 0.45 9.30
CA ILE A 104 14.86 1.39 8.79
C ILE A 104 15.11 2.48 9.85
N GLU A 105 14.05 3.09 10.40
CA GLU A 105 14.16 4.16 11.40
C GLU A 105 14.80 3.69 12.72
N GLU A 106 14.45 2.49 13.17
CA GLU A 106 14.98 1.87 14.39
C GLU A 106 16.30 1.09 14.15
N ARG A 107 16.83 1.09 12.91
CA ARG A 107 18.03 0.35 12.48
C ARG A 107 17.99 -1.15 12.78
N LYS A 108 16.81 -1.74 12.71
CA LYS A 108 16.58 -3.17 12.93
C LYS A 108 16.79 -3.97 11.64
N TRP A 109 18.04 -4.14 11.23
CA TRP A 109 18.41 -4.72 9.94
C TRP A 109 17.94 -6.16 9.75
N ILE A 110 17.91 -6.97 10.82
CA ILE A 110 17.42 -8.36 10.76
C ILE A 110 15.94 -8.39 10.41
N VAL A 111 15.12 -7.53 11.05
CA VAL A 111 13.69 -7.40 10.75
C VAL A 111 13.50 -6.93 9.31
N LEU A 112 14.29 -5.94 8.89
CA LEU A 112 14.23 -5.42 7.52
C LEU A 112 14.56 -6.50 6.49
N ALA A 113 15.60 -7.30 6.72
CA ALA A 113 15.98 -8.41 5.83
C ALA A 113 14.85 -9.43 5.71
N PHE A 114 14.21 -9.81 6.83
CA PHE A 114 13.06 -10.70 6.81
C PHE A 114 11.86 -10.12 6.04
N CYS A 115 11.59 -8.83 6.23
CA CYS A 115 10.51 -8.14 5.52
C CYS A 115 10.78 -7.93 4.03
N LEU A 116 12.04 -7.87 3.59
CA LEU A 116 12.40 -7.67 2.19
C LEU A 116 12.59 -8.99 1.42
N LEU A 117 12.98 -10.07 2.09
CA LEU A 117 13.29 -11.34 1.42
C LEU A 117 12.07 -12.28 1.37
N PRO A 118 11.62 -12.94 2.48
CA PRO A 118 10.53 -13.91 2.40
C PRO A 118 9.13 -13.27 2.41
N ALA A 119 8.91 -12.20 3.18
CA ALA A 119 7.56 -11.67 3.42
C ALA A 119 6.84 -11.13 2.18
N PRO A 120 7.51 -10.53 1.17
CA PRO A 120 6.83 -10.05 -0.04
C PRO A 120 6.16 -11.14 -0.87
N TYR A 121 6.57 -12.38 -0.75
CA TYR A 121 5.90 -13.49 -1.43
C TYR A 121 4.46 -13.70 -0.95
N LEU A 122 4.16 -13.31 0.27
CA LEU A 122 2.87 -13.53 0.90
C LEU A 122 1.85 -12.44 0.59
N VAL A 123 2.30 -11.23 0.23
CA VAL A 123 1.44 -10.05 0.08
C VAL A 123 1.20 -9.68 -1.38
N ASP A 124 0.09 -8.97 -1.60
CA ASP A 124 -0.22 -8.42 -2.90
C ASP A 124 0.82 -7.38 -3.33
N TYR A 125 1.02 -7.22 -4.65
CA TYR A 125 2.07 -6.37 -5.23
C TYR A 125 3.53 -6.73 -4.88
N ARG A 126 3.78 -7.70 -4.01
CA ARG A 126 5.13 -8.22 -3.70
C ARG A 126 6.18 -7.11 -3.52
N TRP A 127 7.38 -7.27 -4.13
CA TRP A 127 8.46 -6.26 -4.08
C TRP A 127 8.11 -4.95 -4.77
N ASN A 128 7.32 -4.98 -5.85
CA ASN A 128 6.92 -3.77 -6.56
C ASN A 128 6.11 -2.84 -5.64
N GLY A 129 5.20 -3.41 -4.84
CA GLY A 129 4.45 -2.65 -3.86
C GLY A 129 5.33 -2.01 -2.79
N LEU A 130 6.28 -2.79 -2.24
CA LEU A 130 7.25 -2.27 -1.28
C LEU A 130 8.11 -1.16 -1.88
N ALA A 131 8.63 -1.36 -3.10
CA ALA A 131 9.46 -0.38 -3.78
C ALA A 131 8.72 0.95 -3.99
N VAL A 132 7.45 0.90 -4.40
CA VAL A 132 6.62 2.11 -4.58
C VAL A 132 6.41 2.85 -3.25
N VAL A 133 6.05 2.13 -2.18
CA VAL A 133 5.81 2.77 -0.86
C VAL A 133 7.09 3.31 -0.26
N LEU A 134 8.18 2.54 -0.27
CA LEU A 134 9.47 2.97 0.28
C LEU A 134 10.07 4.12 -0.53
N GLY A 135 9.99 4.07 -1.86
CA GLY A 135 10.44 5.15 -2.74
C GLY A 135 9.64 6.43 -2.51
N ALA A 136 8.32 6.34 -2.42
CA ALA A 136 7.47 7.49 -2.10
C ALA A 136 7.77 8.06 -0.69
N TRP A 137 8.01 7.20 0.30
CA TRP A 137 8.37 7.63 1.64
C TRP A 137 9.72 8.36 1.68
N LEU A 138 10.75 7.85 1.00
CA LEU A 138 12.05 8.50 0.88
C LEU A 138 11.93 9.86 0.18
N PHE A 139 11.13 9.94 -0.88
CA PHE A 139 10.84 11.18 -1.59
C PHE A 139 10.23 12.25 -0.66
N TRP A 140 9.24 11.88 0.15
CA TRP A 140 8.59 12.82 1.06
C TRP A 140 9.45 13.18 2.27
N ARG A 141 10.34 12.30 2.69
CA ARG A 141 11.24 12.55 3.84
C ARG A 141 12.39 13.48 3.49
N ASN A 142 12.87 13.45 2.24
CA ASN A 142 13.99 14.27 1.75
C ASN A 142 13.58 15.19 0.57
N PRO A 143 12.68 16.15 0.77
CA PRO A 143 12.25 17.02 -0.34
C PRO A 143 13.38 17.89 -0.89
N ALA A 144 14.45 18.13 -0.14
CA ALA A 144 15.61 18.92 -0.56
C ALA A 144 16.59 18.17 -1.48
N GLY A 145 16.59 16.84 -1.48
CA GLY A 145 17.49 16.02 -2.30
C GLY A 145 17.17 16.03 -3.80
N TRP A 146 16.02 16.55 -4.19
CA TRP A 146 15.54 16.63 -5.59
C TRP A 146 15.45 18.06 -6.13
N ARG A 147 16.08 19.03 -5.46
CA ARG A 147 16.25 20.35 -6.07
C ARG A 147 17.36 20.20 -7.14
N TRP A 148 16.93 20.08 -8.37
CA TRP A 148 17.80 20.28 -9.52
C TRP A 148 18.35 21.71 -9.47
N PRO A 149 19.65 21.94 -9.78
CA PRO A 149 20.23 23.26 -9.86
C PRO A 149 19.58 24.10 -10.93
#